data_f7b7c0dd6a9b6d14c0e186e8a86414f7
#
_entry.id   f7b7c0dd6a9b6d14c0e186e8a86414f7
#
_cell.length_a   1.000
_cell.length_b   1.000
_cell.length_c   1.000
_cell.angle_alpha   90.00
_cell.angle_beta   90.00
_cell.angle_gamma   90.00
#
_symmetry.space_group_name_H-M   'P 1'
#
loop_
_entity.id
_entity.type
_entity.pdbx_description
1 polymer ?
#
loop_
_entity_poly.entity_id
_entity_poly.type
_entity_poly.pdbx_seq_one_letter_code
_entity_poly.pdbx_strand_id
1 'polypeptide(L)'
;MPTSPYFPTYHQGHSGEQTLVQNLVDEQIKLFGSDIYYLPKTAITDGTLDEVRYTKFQDQFQIEMMLVNVMGFGDNAEFISKFGLRITDEIIFRVSTNRWDEEVAEHGMAAKLTVPSRPNEGDLLYYPLTEDLYEIKYVGKEEPFFQFGKIQFYALTAELYEVGSDDLATGIAEIDAIEELFDSAIALSMGVGGTGDFTTGETVTGGTTSTTAEVKSWDSST
;
A
#
# COMPACT_ATOMS: atom_id res chain seq x y z
N MET A 1 30.97 20.95 17.85
CA MET A 1 32.43 21.17 17.65
C MET A 1 33.04 19.89 17.16
N PRO A 2 33.88 19.89 16.12
CA PRO A 2 34.58 18.68 15.71
C PRO A 2 35.51 18.24 16.83
N THR A 3 35.49 16.97 17.12
CA THR A 3 36.37 16.36 18.16
C THR A 3 37.79 16.18 17.68
N SER A 4 38.05 16.34 16.40
CA SER A 4 39.36 16.26 15.79
C SER A 4 39.45 17.15 14.57
N PRO A 5 40.59 17.85 14.32
CA PRO A 5 40.78 18.66 13.11
C PRO A 5 40.87 17.81 11.82
N TYR A 6 41.03 16.50 11.96
CA TYR A 6 41.08 15.53 10.85
C TYR A 6 39.70 14.98 10.46
N PHE A 7 38.68 15.20 11.31
CA PHE A 7 37.29 14.80 11.04
C PHE A 7 36.40 16.05 11.03
N PRO A 8 36.41 16.80 9.94
CA PRO A 8 35.60 17.97 9.84
C PRO A 8 34.10 17.60 9.79
N THR A 9 33.28 18.39 10.46
CA THR A 9 31.81 18.18 10.55
C THR A 9 31.06 18.56 9.28
N TYR A 10 31.74 18.85 8.19
CA TYR A 10 31.10 19.28 6.94
C TYR A 10 30.41 18.16 6.17
N HIS A 11 30.60 16.89 6.52
CA HIS A 11 29.84 15.79 5.90
C HIS A 11 28.33 16.00 6.07
N GLN A 12 27.89 16.56 7.19
CA GLN A 12 26.46 16.77 7.47
C GLN A 12 25.84 17.92 6.65
N GLY A 13 26.64 18.68 5.93
CA GLY A 13 26.18 19.82 5.13
C GLY A 13 26.73 19.86 3.72
N HIS A 14 27.53 18.87 3.32
CA HIS A 14 28.15 18.85 1.99
C HIS A 14 27.19 18.21 0.98
N SER A 15 26.50 19.05 0.21
CA SER A 15 25.47 18.62 -0.74
C SER A 15 25.97 17.63 -1.79
N GLY A 16 27.24 17.75 -2.21
CA GLY A 16 27.84 16.85 -3.19
C GLY A 16 27.99 15.41 -2.66
N GLU A 17 28.43 15.26 -1.41
CA GLU A 17 28.55 13.93 -0.78
C GLU A 17 27.16 13.33 -0.50
N GLN A 18 26.22 14.14 -0.03
CA GLN A 18 24.85 13.70 0.19
C GLN A 18 24.20 13.21 -1.10
N THR A 19 24.40 13.95 -2.20
CA THR A 19 23.89 13.56 -3.52
C THR A 19 24.56 12.30 -4.04
N LEU A 20 25.88 12.15 -3.85
CA LEU A 20 26.58 10.93 -4.25
C LEU A 20 26.04 9.68 -3.52
N VAL A 21 25.88 9.79 -2.20
CA VAL A 21 25.37 8.65 -1.41
C VAL A 21 23.93 8.36 -1.78
N GLN A 22 23.10 9.38 -2.00
CA GLN A 22 21.72 9.20 -2.46
C GLN A 22 21.67 8.47 -3.81
N ASN A 23 22.48 8.88 -4.78
CA ASN A 23 22.55 8.23 -6.08
C ASN A 23 23.01 6.76 -5.99
N LEU A 24 23.96 6.46 -5.09
CA LEU A 24 24.37 5.08 -4.85
C LEU A 24 23.27 4.23 -4.22
N VAL A 25 22.48 4.81 -3.32
CA VAL A 25 21.30 4.12 -2.73
C VAL A 25 20.24 3.89 -3.80
N ASP A 26 19.96 4.90 -4.64
CA ASP A 26 19.00 4.78 -5.75
C ASP A 26 19.44 3.68 -6.74
N GLU A 27 20.74 3.65 -7.08
CA GLU A 27 21.29 2.62 -7.96
C GLU A 27 21.20 1.22 -7.34
N GLN A 28 21.48 1.11 -6.05
CA GLN A 28 21.35 -0.15 -5.31
C GLN A 28 19.92 -0.66 -5.31
N ILE A 29 18.94 0.21 -5.02
CA ILE A 29 17.53 -0.16 -4.99
C ILE A 29 17.06 -0.57 -6.39
N LYS A 30 17.45 0.14 -7.44
CA LYS A 30 17.13 -0.22 -8.82
C LYS A 30 17.75 -1.55 -9.26
N LEU A 31 18.93 -1.88 -8.77
CA LEU A 31 19.64 -3.10 -9.16
C LEU A 31 19.08 -4.35 -8.46
N PHE A 32 18.71 -4.24 -7.20
CA PHE A 32 18.29 -5.37 -6.36
C PHE A 32 16.81 -5.34 -5.97
N GLY A 33 16.11 -4.28 -6.31
CA GLY A 33 14.70 -4.10 -6.04
C GLY A 33 13.82 -4.75 -7.11
N SER A 34 12.55 -4.79 -6.79
CA SER A 34 11.47 -5.14 -7.71
C SER A 34 10.47 -4.00 -7.77
N ASP A 35 9.76 -3.93 -8.89
CA ASP A 35 8.68 -2.97 -9.06
C ASP A 35 7.47 -3.43 -8.23
N ILE A 36 7.06 -2.58 -7.31
CA ILE A 36 5.94 -2.81 -6.40
C ILE A 36 4.87 -1.78 -6.68
N TYR A 37 3.62 -2.19 -6.70
CA TYR A 37 2.51 -1.25 -6.80
C TYR A 37 2.16 -0.70 -5.41
N TYR A 38 2.20 0.60 -5.29
CA TYR A 38 1.78 1.34 -4.11
C TYR A 38 0.35 1.83 -4.29
N LEU A 39 -0.51 1.51 -3.33
CA LEU A 39 -1.94 1.83 -3.34
C LEU A 39 -2.26 2.77 -2.17
N PRO A 40 -2.46 4.06 -2.44
CA PRO A 40 -2.85 5.02 -1.42
C PRO A 40 -4.23 4.74 -0.85
N LYS A 41 -4.35 4.83 0.45
CA LYS A 41 -5.59 4.69 1.18
C LYS A 41 -6.46 5.93 1.05
N THR A 42 -7.68 5.77 0.56
CA THR A 42 -8.69 6.83 0.54
C THR A 42 -9.83 6.48 1.49
N ALA A 43 -10.00 7.29 2.52
CA ALA A 43 -11.10 7.12 3.47
C ALA A 43 -12.36 7.82 2.94
N ILE A 44 -13.47 7.09 2.87
CA ILE A 44 -14.77 7.65 2.52
C ILE A 44 -15.53 7.94 3.81
N THR A 45 -15.80 9.23 4.04
CA THR A 45 -16.50 9.70 5.22
C THR A 45 -17.98 9.93 4.97
N ASP A 46 -18.78 9.72 6.00
CA ASP A 46 -20.20 10.14 5.98
C ASP A 46 -20.28 11.66 6.17
N GLY A 47 -20.96 12.34 5.21
CA GLY A 47 -21.13 13.79 5.25
C GLY A 47 -21.91 14.36 6.44
N THR A 48 -22.53 13.50 7.26
CA THR A 48 -23.33 13.91 8.42
C THR A 48 -22.59 13.79 9.74
N LEU A 49 -21.78 12.73 9.91
CA LEU A 49 -21.12 12.39 11.16
C LEU A 49 -19.60 12.52 11.09
N ASP A 50 -19.04 12.75 9.90
CA ASP A 50 -17.60 12.80 9.64
C ASP A 50 -16.86 11.50 10.04
N GLU A 51 -17.60 10.38 10.14
CA GLU A 51 -17.02 9.07 10.41
C GLU A 51 -16.62 8.37 9.13
N VAL A 52 -15.51 7.63 9.17
CA VAL A 52 -15.06 6.82 8.04
C VAL A 52 -16.00 5.61 7.90
N ARG A 53 -16.72 5.54 6.78
CA ARG A 53 -17.64 4.42 6.49
C ARG A 53 -16.90 3.21 5.98
N TYR A 54 -16.02 3.41 5.02
CA TYR A 54 -15.20 2.36 4.42
C TYR A 54 -13.96 2.97 3.77
N THR A 55 -13.02 2.12 3.43
CA THR A 55 -11.77 2.50 2.78
C THR A 55 -11.80 2.06 1.33
N LYS A 56 -11.25 2.90 0.46
CA LYS A 56 -11.06 2.60 -0.95
C LYS A 56 -9.60 2.69 -1.35
N PHE A 57 -9.21 1.82 -2.29
CA PHE A 57 -7.92 1.85 -2.97
C PHE A 57 -8.19 1.93 -4.47
N GLN A 58 -8.26 3.15 -5.01
CA GLN A 58 -8.61 3.43 -6.41
C GLN A 58 -7.42 3.92 -7.24
N ASP A 59 -6.44 4.47 -6.56
CA ASP A 59 -5.24 4.99 -7.20
C ASP A 59 -4.08 4.01 -6.96
N GLN A 60 -3.16 3.96 -7.91
CA GLN A 60 -1.96 3.15 -7.80
C GLN A 60 -0.82 3.78 -8.58
N PHE A 61 0.40 3.54 -8.18
CA PHE A 61 1.59 3.82 -8.95
C PHE A 61 2.67 2.79 -8.65
N GLN A 62 3.56 2.60 -9.59
CA GLN A 62 4.63 1.63 -9.49
C GLN A 62 5.91 2.31 -9.02
N ILE A 63 6.61 1.69 -8.08
CA ILE A 63 7.88 2.18 -7.55
C ILE A 63 8.81 1.03 -7.22
N GLU A 64 10.08 1.22 -7.49
CA GLU A 64 11.11 0.23 -7.17
C GLU A 64 11.37 0.18 -5.66
N MET A 65 11.22 -0.98 -5.06
CA MET A 65 11.55 -1.23 -3.66
C MET A 65 12.45 -2.45 -3.52
N MET A 66 13.38 -2.37 -2.58
CA MET A 66 14.28 -3.47 -2.26
C MET A 66 13.75 -4.24 -1.05
N LEU A 67 13.57 -5.55 -1.24
CA LEU A 67 13.27 -6.46 -0.13
C LEU A 67 14.49 -6.63 0.76
N VAL A 68 14.35 -6.38 2.05
CA VAL A 68 15.44 -6.48 3.04
C VAL A 68 15.35 -7.76 3.85
N ASN A 69 14.17 -8.05 4.36
CA ASN A 69 13.92 -9.21 5.20
C ASN A 69 12.46 -9.64 5.07
N VAL A 70 12.26 -10.94 5.17
CA VAL A 70 10.94 -11.54 5.33
C VAL A 70 10.96 -12.21 6.71
N MET A 71 10.31 -11.60 7.67
CA MET A 71 10.10 -12.22 8.97
C MET A 71 8.94 -13.19 8.89
N GLY A 72 9.24 -14.40 8.46
CA GLY A 72 8.26 -15.49 8.43
C GLY A 72 8.29 -16.33 9.69
N PHE A 73 7.45 -17.32 9.70
CA PHE A 73 7.11 -18.27 10.77
C PHE A 73 8.25 -18.83 11.64
N GLY A 74 9.50 -18.81 11.16
CA GLY A 74 10.60 -19.52 11.83
C GLY A 74 11.11 -18.89 13.11
N ASP A 75 11.00 -17.57 13.27
CA ASP A 75 11.68 -16.87 14.36
C ASP A 75 10.82 -16.64 15.61
N ASN A 76 9.49 -16.73 15.50
CA ASN A 76 8.55 -16.48 16.59
C ASN A 76 7.68 -17.69 17.01
N ALA A 77 8.04 -18.90 16.59
CA ALA A 77 7.27 -20.13 16.85
C ALA A 77 7.00 -20.39 18.35
N GLU A 78 7.93 -19.96 19.21
CA GLU A 78 7.81 -20.13 20.67
C GLU A 78 6.79 -19.17 21.31
N PHE A 79 6.63 -18.00 20.74
CA PHE A 79 5.66 -17.00 21.22
C PHE A 79 4.22 -17.38 20.84
N ILE A 80 4.04 -17.95 19.65
CA ILE A 80 2.75 -18.34 19.09
C ILE A 80 2.11 -19.48 19.86
N SER A 81 2.92 -20.47 20.29
CA SER A 81 2.42 -21.64 21.02
C SER A 81 1.83 -21.32 22.39
N LYS A 82 2.23 -20.19 23.00
CA LYS A 82 1.80 -19.80 24.34
C LYS A 82 0.58 -18.88 24.39
N PHE A 83 0.32 -18.10 23.37
CA PHE A 83 -0.68 -17.03 23.39
C PHE A 83 -1.78 -17.19 22.33
N GLY A 84 -1.70 -18.19 21.47
CA GLY A 84 -2.69 -18.39 20.40
C GLY A 84 -2.75 -17.22 19.41
N LEU A 85 -1.63 -16.50 19.25
CA LEU A 85 -1.54 -15.37 18.35
C LEU A 85 -1.53 -15.85 16.90
N ARG A 86 -2.19 -15.10 16.03
CA ARG A 86 -2.14 -15.28 14.60
C ARG A 86 -0.76 -14.93 14.09
N ILE A 87 -0.24 -15.78 13.22
CA ILE A 87 1.01 -15.51 12.52
C ILE A 87 0.66 -14.61 11.36
N THR A 88 1.25 -13.43 11.33
CA THR A 88 1.18 -12.52 10.21
C THR A 88 2.55 -12.52 9.55
N ASP A 89 2.60 -12.76 8.25
CA ASP A 89 3.84 -12.65 7.49
C ASP A 89 4.25 -11.17 7.43
N GLU A 90 5.37 -10.88 8.06
CA GLU A 90 5.94 -9.53 8.09
C GLU A 90 7.06 -9.43 7.06
N ILE A 91 7.02 -8.38 6.27
CA ILE A 91 7.98 -8.10 5.21
C ILE A 91 8.54 -6.68 5.37
N ILE A 92 9.83 -6.52 5.10
CA ILE A 92 10.48 -5.22 5.19
C ILE A 92 11.02 -4.82 3.83
N PHE A 93 10.48 -3.72 3.30
CA PHE A 93 10.94 -3.08 2.09
C PHE A 93 11.72 -1.81 2.37
N ARG A 94 12.67 -1.48 1.50
CA ARG A 94 13.33 -0.17 1.46
C ARG A 94 13.00 0.55 0.17
N VAL A 95 12.62 1.82 0.30
CA VAL A 95 12.36 2.72 -0.81
C VAL A 95 13.22 3.97 -0.69
N SER A 96 13.80 4.44 -1.79
CA SER A 96 14.58 5.67 -1.83
C SER A 96 13.69 6.89 -1.62
N THR A 97 14.16 7.87 -0.84
CA THR A 97 13.46 9.14 -0.66
C THR A 97 13.37 9.95 -1.96
N ASN A 98 14.43 9.94 -2.76
CA ASN A 98 14.49 10.69 -4.00
C ASN A 98 13.55 10.08 -5.05
N ARG A 99 13.56 8.76 -5.18
CA ARG A 99 12.64 8.05 -6.09
C ARG A 99 11.18 8.20 -5.67
N TRP A 100 10.91 8.20 -4.36
CA TRP A 100 9.58 8.48 -3.86
C TRP A 100 9.06 9.85 -4.30
N ASP A 101 9.86 10.89 -4.12
CA ASP A 101 9.49 12.26 -4.50
C ASP A 101 9.29 12.39 -6.03
N GLU A 102 10.12 11.71 -6.84
CA GLU A 102 10.00 11.68 -8.29
C GLU A 102 8.70 10.98 -8.75
N GLU A 103 8.43 9.76 -8.28
CA GLU A 103 7.26 8.97 -8.68
C GLU A 103 5.94 9.62 -8.22
N VAL A 104 5.89 10.13 -7.00
CA VAL A 104 4.71 10.87 -6.50
C VAL A 104 4.43 12.11 -7.33
N ALA A 105 5.47 12.82 -7.78
CA ALA A 105 5.32 14.00 -8.65
C ALA A 105 4.91 13.61 -10.07
N GLU A 106 5.53 12.58 -10.66
CA GLU A 106 5.26 12.11 -12.02
C GLU A 106 3.82 11.62 -12.17
N HIS A 107 3.33 10.85 -11.21
CA HIS A 107 1.97 10.31 -11.22
C HIS A 107 0.91 11.27 -10.63
N GLY A 108 1.30 12.46 -10.17
CA GLY A 108 0.38 13.44 -9.60
C GLY A 108 -0.29 12.98 -8.30
N MET A 109 0.34 12.05 -7.57
CA MET A 109 -0.22 11.42 -6.38
C MET A 109 -0.17 12.28 -5.11
N ALA A 110 0.47 13.44 -5.16
CA ALA A 110 0.61 14.32 -4.00
C ALA A 110 -0.72 14.73 -3.34
N ALA A 111 -1.80 14.84 -4.13
CA ALA A 111 -3.14 15.17 -3.61
C ALA A 111 -3.90 13.95 -3.04
N LYS A 112 -3.44 12.73 -3.32
CA LYS A 112 -4.07 11.46 -2.93
C LYS A 112 -3.47 10.91 -1.64
N LEU A 113 -2.22 11.27 -1.36
CA LEU A 113 -1.49 10.83 -0.18
C LEU A 113 -1.79 11.74 1.02
N THR A 114 -1.95 11.15 2.19
CA THR A 114 -2.10 11.91 3.46
C THR A 114 -0.86 12.74 3.75
N VAL A 115 0.33 12.16 3.53
CA VAL A 115 1.61 12.85 3.63
C VAL A 115 2.39 12.56 2.35
N PRO A 116 2.44 13.51 1.37
CA PRO A 116 3.08 13.27 0.08
C PRO A 116 4.58 13.02 0.13
N SER A 117 5.26 13.55 1.15
CA SER A 117 6.73 13.49 1.26
C SER A 117 7.28 12.15 1.73
N ARG A 118 6.43 11.18 2.05
CA ARG A 118 6.82 9.85 2.52
C ARG A 118 5.72 8.82 2.28
N PRO A 119 6.02 7.53 2.28
CA PRO A 119 5.02 6.48 2.40
C PRO A 119 4.20 6.65 3.67
N ASN A 120 2.92 6.26 3.63
CA ASN A 120 2.02 6.40 4.77
C ASN A 120 1.71 5.04 5.38
N GLU A 121 1.53 5.03 6.69
CA GLU A 121 1.02 3.88 7.42
C GLU A 121 -0.46 3.64 7.06
N GLY A 122 -0.83 2.39 6.79
CA GLY A 122 -2.17 2.00 6.37
C GLY A 122 -2.40 1.97 4.86
N ASP A 123 -1.42 2.39 4.05
CA ASP A 123 -1.45 2.20 2.59
C ASP A 123 -1.05 0.76 2.25
N LEU A 124 -1.44 0.28 1.06
CA LEU A 124 -1.15 -1.09 0.63
C LEU A 124 0.01 -1.13 -0.36
N LEU A 125 0.70 -2.27 -0.34
CA LEU A 125 1.73 -2.65 -1.29
C LEU A 125 1.32 -3.96 -1.95
N TYR A 126 1.22 -3.98 -3.28
CA TYR A 126 1.08 -5.23 -4.02
C TYR A 126 2.43 -5.66 -4.55
N TYR A 127 2.85 -6.86 -4.15
CA TYR A 127 4.11 -7.43 -4.56
C TYR A 127 3.90 -8.47 -5.67
N PRO A 128 4.21 -8.15 -6.93
CA PRO A 128 3.88 -9.02 -8.07
C PRO A 128 4.56 -10.39 -8.07
N LEU A 129 5.67 -10.55 -7.33
CA LEU A 129 6.40 -11.81 -7.28
C LEU A 129 5.69 -12.89 -6.45
N THR A 130 4.98 -12.48 -5.40
CA THR A 130 4.19 -13.38 -4.53
C THR A 130 2.70 -13.29 -4.81
N GLU A 131 2.27 -12.28 -5.58
CA GLU A 131 0.86 -11.98 -5.86
C GLU A 131 0.06 -11.65 -4.60
N ASP A 132 0.75 -11.13 -3.56
CA ASP A 132 0.14 -10.81 -2.27
C ASP A 132 0.04 -9.30 -2.04
N LEU A 133 -0.95 -8.92 -1.22
CA LEU A 133 -1.13 -7.56 -0.70
C LEU A 133 -0.56 -7.46 0.72
N TYR A 134 0.17 -6.38 0.97
CA TYR A 134 0.74 -6.06 2.28
C TYR A 134 0.30 -4.68 2.74
N GLU A 135 -0.09 -4.55 3.99
CA GLU A 135 -0.41 -3.25 4.61
C GLU A 135 0.80 -2.70 5.33
N ILE A 136 1.15 -1.45 5.07
CA ILE A 136 2.25 -0.75 5.74
C ILE A 136 1.83 -0.46 7.19
N LYS A 137 2.48 -1.11 8.14
CA LYS A 137 2.24 -0.89 9.57
C LYS A 137 3.15 0.17 10.18
N TYR A 138 4.38 0.27 9.66
CA TYR A 138 5.35 1.22 10.19
C TYR A 138 6.29 1.72 9.09
N VAL A 139 6.58 3.03 9.13
CA VAL A 139 7.55 3.68 8.24
C VAL A 139 8.74 4.16 9.06
N GLY A 140 9.81 3.37 9.02
CA GLY A 140 11.08 3.68 9.67
C GLY A 140 11.85 4.76 8.91
N LYS A 141 12.27 5.80 9.63
CA LYS A 141 13.05 6.92 9.12
C LYS A 141 14.50 6.90 9.61
N GLU A 142 14.79 6.01 10.55
CA GLU A 142 16.01 6.04 11.34
C GLU A 142 16.84 4.77 11.13
N GLU A 143 17.74 4.80 10.17
CA GLU A 143 18.94 3.98 10.27
C GLU A 143 20.12 4.91 10.54
N PRO A 144 20.60 5.00 11.80
CA PRO A 144 21.50 6.07 12.25
C PRO A 144 22.88 6.03 11.59
N PHE A 145 23.28 4.91 11.00
CA PHE A 145 24.64 4.74 10.47
C PHE A 145 24.88 5.36 9.09
N PHE A 146 23.81 5.62 8.30
CA PHE A 146 23.94 6.11 6.92
C PHE A 146 23.53 7.56 6.73
N GLN A 147 23.22 8.28 7.82
CA GLN A 147 22.73 9.64 7.74
C GLN A 147 23.89 10.64 7.68
N PHE A 148 24.21 11.07 6.48
CA PHE A 148 25.03 12.28 6.27
C PHE A 148 24.22 13.56 6.46
N GLY A 149 23.33 13.59 7.50
CA GLY A 149 22.42 14.71 7.74
C GLY A 149 21.18 14.74 6.83
N LYS A 150 20.93 13.68 6.04
CA LYS A 150 19.75 13.54 5.20
C LYS A 150 19.24 12.10 5.26
N ILE A 151 17.93 11.92 5.32
CA ILE A 151 17.30 10.62 5.17
C ILE A 151 17.40 10.22 3.70
N GLN A 152 17.94 9.03 3.43
CA GLN A 152 18.20 8.57 2.07
C GLN A 152 17.21 7.52 1.60
N PHE A 153 16.62 6.77 2.54
CA PHE A 153 15.60 5.77 2.27
C PHE A 153 14.63 5.65 3.45
N TYR A 154 13.46 5.12 3.18
CA TYR A 154 12.48 4.69 4.17
C TYR A 154 12.49 3.17 4.27
N ALA A 155 12.42 2.64 5.49
CA ALA A 155 12.18 1.23 5.74
C ALA A 155 10.69 1.03 6.03
N LEU A 156 10.02 0.24 5.22
CA LEU A 156 8.60 -0.04 5.32
C LEU A 156 8.43 -1.42 5.93
N THR A 157 7.88 -1.48 7.13
CA THR A 157 7.44 -2.74 7.72
C THR A 157 5.97 -2.95 7.35
N ALA A 158 5.71 -4.02 6.61
CA ALA A 158 4.38 -4.34 6.14
C ALA A 158 3.98 -5.76 6.54
N GLU A 159 2.70 -5.97 6.78
CA GLU A 159 2.11 -7.24 7.14
C GLU A 159 1.15 -7.70 6.03
N LEU A 160 1.00 -9.01 5.87
CA LEU A 160 0.05 -9.56 4.91
C LEU A 160 -1.35 -9.00 5.18
N TYR A 161 -1.93 -8.40 4.15
CA TYR A 161 -3.24 -7.78 4.22
C TYR A 161 -4.33 -8.81 3.92
N GLU A 162 -5.32 -8.89 4.79
CA GLU A 162 -6.53 -9.67 4.55
C GLU A 162 -7.63 -8.73 4.08
N VAL A 163 -8.07 -8.95 2.86
CA VAL A 163 -9.17 -8.19 2.26
C VAL A 163 -10.43 -8.37 3.11
N GLY A 164 -10.95 -7.26 3.60
CA GLY A 164 -12.17 -7.21 4.39
C GLY A 164 -13.34 -6.66 3.57
N SER A 165 -13.89 -5.54 4.03
CA SER A 165 -14.97 -4.81 3.36
C SER A 165 -14.47 -3.57 2.60
N ASP A 166 -13.19 -3.50 2.35
CA ASP A 166 -12.56 -2.42 1.63
C ASP A 166 -12.74 -2.63 0.11
N ASP A 167 -12.82 -1.55 -0.64
CA ASP A 167 -13.06 -1.56 -2.09
C ASP A 167 -11.71 -1.39 -2.81
N LEU A 168 -11.32 -2.42 -3.56
CA LEU A 168 -10.10 -2.48 -4.39
C LEU A 168 -10.49 -2.26 -5.85
N ALA A 169 -10.58 -1.02 -6.28
CA ALA A 169 -10.90 -0.66 -7.66
C ALA A 169 -9.71 0.03 -8.33
N THR A 170 -8.58 -0.67 -8.40
CA THR A 170 -7.29 -0.13 -8.86
C THR A 170 -7.17 -0.08 -10.38
N GLY A 171 -8.00 -0.84 -11.11
CA GLY A 171 -7.93 -1.02 -12.55
C GLY A 171 -6.83 -1.99 -13.00
N ILE A 172 -6.17 -2.69 -12.05
CA ILE A 172 -5.23 -3.77 -12.32
C ILE A 172 -5.93 -5.08 -12.03
N ALA A 173 -6.12 -5.90 -13.07
CA ALA A 173 -6.92 -7.11 -12.97
C ALA A 173 -6.42 -8.11 -11.91
N GLU A 174 -5.11 -8.19 -11.71
CA GLU A 174 -4.50 -9.07 -10.72
C GLU A 174 -4.81 -8.65 -9.29
N ILE A 175 -4.88 -7.33 -9.02
CA ILE A 175 -5.18 -6.79 -7.70
C ILE A 175 -6.69 -6.84 -7.45
N ASP A 176 -7.48 -6.43 -8.43
CA ASP A 176 -8.94 -6.39 -8.31
C ASP A 176 -9.51 -7.82 -8.17
N ALA A 177 -8.88 -8.83 -8.80
CA ALA A 177 -9.25 -10.23 -8.64
C ALA A 177 -9.06 -10.77 -7.21
N ILE A 178 -8.16 -10.19 -6.42
CA ILE A 178 -7.98 -10.58 -5.01
C ILE A 178 -9.24 -10.25 -4.20
N GLU A 179 -9.84 -9.09 -4.45
CA GLU A 179 -11.11 -8.72 -3.81
C GLU A 179 -12.22 -9.71 -4.19
N GLU A 180 -12.34 -10.06 -5.48
CA GLU A 180 -13.37 -10.98 -5.95
C GLU A 180 -13.31 -12.36 -5.29
N LEU A 181 -12.10 -12.85 -4.95
CA LEU A 181 -11.93 -14.14 -4.27
C LEU A 181 -12.49 -14.14 -2.84
N PHE A 182 -12.47 -13.01 -2.17
CA PHE A 182 -12.94 -12.85 -0.78
C PHE A 182 -14.32 -12.22 -0.68
N ASP A 183 -14.85 -11.72 -1.81
CA ASP A 183 -16.17 -11.11 -1.83
C ASP A 183 -17.26 -12.17 -1.66
N SER A 184 -18.19 -11.90 -0.75
CA SER A 184 -19.40 -12.69 -0.58
C SER A 184 -20.54 -12.30 -1.53
N ALA A 185 -20.25 -11.46 -2.52
CA ALA A 185 -21.23 -11.04 -3.50
C ALA A 185 -21.64 -12.19 -4.45
N ILE A 186 -22.89 -12.23 -4.80
CA ILE A 186 -23.47 -13.21 -5.73
C ILE A 186 -23.64 -12.52 -7.07
N ALA A 187 -22.92 -12.98 -8.10
CA ALA A 187 -23.11 -12.51 -9.45
C ALA A 187 -24.43 -13.06 -10.03
N LEU A 188 -25.33 -12.17 -10.43
CA LEU A 188 -26.59 -12.49 -11.08
C LEU A 188 -26.52 -12.07 -12.54
N SER A 189 -26.65 -13.03 -13.46
CA SER A 189 -26.83 -12.73 -14.87
C SER A 189 -28.28 -12.36 -15.14
N MET A 190 -28.51 -11.13 -15.57
CA MET A 190 -29.84 -10.62 -15.87
C MET A 190 -30.26 -11.02 -17.28
N GLY A 191 -31.53 -11.43 -17.42
CA GLY A 191 -32.09 -11.79 -18.74
C GLY A 191 -32.31 -10.58 -19.64
N VAL A 192 -32.24 -10.81 -20.94
CA VAL A 192 -32.51 -9.79 -21.97
C VAL A 192 -33.96 -9.27 -21.84
N GLY A 193 -34.14 -7.95 -21.76
CA GLY A 193 -35.45 -7.30 -21.75
C GLY A 193 -35.74 -6.41 -20.55
N GLY A 194 -34.82 -6.23 -19.65
CA GLY A 194 -34.90 -5.21 -18.62
C GLY A 194 -34.73 -3.79 -19.22
N THR A 195 -35.46 -2.82 -18.70
CA THR A 195 -35.33 -1.43 -19.11
C THR A 195 -34.90 -0.58 -17.91
N GLY A 196 -33.63 -0.56 -17.63
CA GLY A 196 -33.03 0.27 -16.57
C GLY A 196 -31.72 -0.27 -16.08
N ASP A 197 -30.90 0.64 -15.60
CA ASP A 197 -29.63 0.33 -14.97
C ASP A 197 -29.79 0.35 -13.45
N PHE A 198 -29.09 -0.53 -12.77
CA PHE A 198 -29.00 -0.48 -11.31
C PHE A 198 -27.90 0.48 -10.88
N THR A 199 -28.11 1.13 -9.75
CA THR A 199 -27.08 1.99 -9.14
C THR A 199 -26.43 1.27 -7.96
N THR A 200 -25.12 1.42 -7.82
CA THR A 200 -24.38 0.87 -6.67
C THR A 200 -24.98 1.41 -5.36
N GLY A 201 -25.26 0.50 -4.40
CA GLY A 201 -25.92 0.83 -3.14
C GLY A 201 -27.46 0.79 -3.20
N GLU A 202 -28.06 0.48 -4.37
CA GLU A 202 -29.51 0.30 -4.50
C GLU A 202 -29.96 -1.01 -3.86
N THR A 203 -31.07 -0.97 -3.13
CA THR A 203 -31.66 -2.19 -2.54
C THR A 203 -32.55 -2.90 -3.52
N VAL A 204 -32.20 -4.09 -3.92
CA VAL A 204 -33.01 -4.98 -4.78
C VAL A 204 -33.83 -5.95 -3.93
N THR A 205 -35.08 -6.13 -4.25
CA THR A 205 -35.95 -7.05 -3.52
C THR A 205 -36.42 -8.18 -4.44
N GLY A 206 -36.18 -9.43 -4.01
CA GLY A 206 -36.64 -10.61 -4.74
C GLY A 206 -38.18 -10.71 -4.75
N GLY A 207 -38.78 -10.75 -5.97
CA GLY A 207 -40.22 -10.73 -6.13
C GLY A 207 -40.98 -11.93 -5.55
N THR A 208 -40.30 -13.06 -5.33
CA THR A 208 -40.96 -14.28 -4.83
C THR A 208 -40.66 -14.53 -3.33
N THR A 209 -39.49 -14.20 -2.88
CA THR A 209 -39.03 -14.51 -1.50
C THR A 209 -39.02 -13.29 -0.60
N SER A 210 -39.19 -12.09 -1.15
CA SER A 210 -39.05 -10.80 -0.44
C SER A 210 -37.66 -10.64 0.23
N THR A 211 -36.68 -11.41 -0.21
CA THR A 211 -35.29 -11.26 0.22
C THR A 211 -34.73 -9.98 -0.38
N THR A 212 -34.01 -9.20 0.40
CA THR A 212 -33.38 -7.97 -0.04
C THR A 212 -31.88 -8.15 -0.16
N ALA A 213 -31.27 -7.52 -1.16
CA ALA A 213 -29.83 -7.44 -1.34
C ALA A 213 -29.47 -6.03 -1.82
N GLU A 214 -28.26 -5.62 -1.56
CA GLU A 214 -27.70 -4.35 -2.03
C GLU A 214 -26.87 -4.60 -3.30
N VAL A 215 -27.02 -3.73 -4.30
CA VAL A 215 -26.23 -3.81 -5.54
C VAL A 215 -24.84 -3.31 -5.26
N LYS A 216 -23.82 -4.16 -5.42
CA LYS A 216 -22.40 -3.81 -5.26
C LYS A 216 -21.86 -3.20 -6.54
N SER A 217 -22.14 -3.80 -7.67
CA SER A 217 -21.73 -3.31 -8.98
C SER A 217 -22.75 -3.67 -10.05
N TRP A 218 -22.82 -2.90 -11.10
CA TRP A 218 -23.68 -3.15 -12.25
C TRP A 218 -22.90 -2.95 -13.55
N ASP A 219 -22.96 -3.95 -14.43
CA ASP A 219 -22.41 -3.88 -15.78
C ASP A 219 -23.56 -4.00 -16.79
N SER A 220 -23.76 -2.93 -17.56
CA SER A 220 -24.84 -2.85 -18.57
C SER A 220 -24.46 -3.48 -19.93
N SER A 221 -23.26 -4.04 -20.06
CA SER A 221 -22.68 -4.49 -21.35
C SER A 221 -23.01 -5.92 -21.73
N THR A 222 -23.96 -6.58 -21.05
CA THR A 222 -24.34 -7.98 -21.36
C THR A 222 -25.71 -8.08 -22.01
#